data_1177cb7e44519ff600f4a4a7f2ae8956
#
_entry.id   1177cb7e44519ff600f4a4a7f2ae8956
#
_cell.length_a   1.000
_cell.length_b   1.000
_cell.length_c   1.000
_cell.angle_alpha   90.00
_cell.angle_beta   90.00
_cell.angle_gamma   90.00
#
_symmetry.space_group_name_H-M   'P 1'
#
loop_
_entity.id
_entity.type
_entity.pdbx_description
1 polymer ?
#
loop_
_entity_poly.entity_id
_entity_poly.type
_entity_poly.pdbx_seq_one_letter_code
_entity_poly.pdbx_strand_id
1 'polypeptide(L)'
;MMDPRSGWTRWLLLFVLALIWGSSFILMKQGLFHGGAPVLSAWQLACARLGIAWLALSPLLLRHAPLLRSHWLPLLGSGVLGNGLPAFLFATAQTRIDSALSGMLNSLTPLFTLVIGALFFGTRLRTAHVLGILLGLVGAAGLILWNSAPDGLQWNAYALLPVLGTVCYGCSANIVKRHLYALPAAATACLALSFVGPLGLVGMEATALRDTLATHPHGWPALGYTALLAVLSSALSLVLWNALLKRTSAVWASSVTYLMPVVAIAWGLYFGEAVTAGQFTMVGVVLTGIWLVNHAERTT
;
A
#
# COMPACT_ATOMS: atom_id res chain seq x y z
N MET A 1 5.89 28.96 -17.03
CA MET A 1 6.69 27.92 -17.73
C MET A 1 6.98 26.80 -16.75
N MET A 2 6.40 25.59 -16.96
CA MET A 2 6.72 24.43 -16.13
C MET A 2 8.11 23.92 -16.53
N ASP A 3 9.04 23.82 -15.56
CA ASP A 3 10.35 23.25 -15.78
C ASP A 3 10.22 21.81 -16.33
N PRO A 4 10.77 21.51 -17.54
CA PRO A 4 10.69 20.16 -18.13
C PRO A 4 11.25 19.09 -17.22
N ARG A 5 12.24 19.43 -16.36
CA ARG A 5 12.82 18.53 -15.35
C ARG A 5 11.81 18.13 -14.27
N SER A 6 10.81 18.95 -13.98
CA SER A 6 9.76 18.63 -13.00
C SER A 6 8.78 17.56 -13.51
N GLY A 7 8.55 17.50 -14.81
CA GLY A 7 7.71 16.49 -15.46
C GLY A 7 8.31 15.09 -15.37
N TRP A 8 9.56 14.95 -15.79
CA TRP A 8 10.30 13.69 -15.77
C TRP A 8 10.45 13.12 -14.35
N THR A 9 10.75 13.95 -13.37
CA THR A 9 10.90 13.52 -11.97
C THR A 9 9.62 12.91 -11.41
N ARG A 10 8.41 13.41 -11.77
CA ARG A 10 7.14 12.86 -11.33
C ARG A 10 6.91 11.44 -11.87
N TRP A 11 7.21 11.24 -13.16
CA TRP A 11 7.08 9.94 -13.81
C TRP A 11 8.11 8.93 -13.27
N LEU A 12 9.35 9.36 -13.02
CA LEU A 12 10.37 8.52 -12.42
C LEU A 12 9.96 8.07 -11.01
N LEU A 13 9.50 9.00 -10.16
CA LEU A 13 9.01 8.66 -8.82
C LEU A 13 7.84 7.68 -8.88
N LEU A 14 6.89 7.89 -9.79
CA LEU A 14 5.74 7.01 -9.98
C LEU A 14 6.20 5.60 -10.38
N PHE A 15 7.10 5.49 -11.35
CA PHE A 15 7.60 4.19 -11.84
C PHE A 15 8.39 3.46 -10.75
N VAL A 16 9.31 4.13 -10.06
CA VAL A 16 10.08 3.54 -8.95
C VAL A 16 9.16 3.07 -7.84
N LEU A 17 8.18 3.88 -7.44
CA LEU A 17 7.20 3.49 -6.44
C LEU A 17 6.36 2.28 -6.89
N ALA A 18 5.94 2.24 -8.15
CA ALA A 18 5.18 1.11 -8.69
C ALA A 18 5.97 -0.21 -8.62
N LEU A 19 7.26 -0.16 -8.97
CA LEU A 19 8.15 -1.32 -8.86
C LEU A 19 8.33 -1.77 -7.41
N ILE A 20 8.65 -0.85 -6.51
CA ILE A 20 8.89 -1.18 -5.10
C ILE A 20 7.60 -1.72 -4.44
N TRP A 21 6.48 -1.02 -4.62
CA TRP A 21 5.22 -1.43 -4.00
C TRP A 21 4.59 -2.65 -4.67
N GLY A 22 4.71 -2.78 -6.00
CA GLY A 22 4.27 -4.00 -6.70
C GLY A 22 5.02 -5.24 -6.24
N SER A 23 6.33 -5.10 -5.95
CA SER A 23 7.15 -6.18 -5.38
C SER A 23 6.87 -6.43 -3.89
N SER A 24 6.22 -5.50 -3.18
CA SER A 24 5.95 -5.65 -1.75
C SER A 24 5.04 -6.82 -1.42
N PHE A 25 4.12 -7.17 -2.32
CA PHE A 25 3.16 -8.26 -2.10
C PHE A 25 3.85 -9.61 -2.07
N ILE A 26 4.77 -9.86 -2.99
CA ILE A 26 5.53 -11.11 -2.99
C ILE A 26 6.53 -11.17 -1.83
N LEU A 27 7.19 -10.06 -1.47
CA LEU A 27 8.07 -10.02 -0.30
C LEU A 27 7.30 -10.35 0.99
N MET A 28 6.05 -9.87 1.09
CA MET A 28 5.17 -10.19 2.21
C MET A 28 4.81 -11.68 2.20
N LYS A 29 4.46 -12.24 1.04
CA LYS A 29 4.15 -13.68 0.90
C LYS A 29 5.33 -14.55 1.29
N GLN A 30 6.56 -14.19 0.87
CA GLN A 30 7.80 -14.90 1.22
C GLN A 30 8.18 -14.75 2.71
N GLY A 31 7.77 -13.66 3.36
CA GLY A 31 7.89 -13.51 4.82
C GLY A 31 6.91 -14.38 5.59
N LEU A 32 5.69 -14.58 5.06
CA LEU A 32 4.66 -15.40 5.69
C LEU A 32 4.89 -16.90 5.51
N PHE A 33 5.41 -17.32 4.33
CA PHE A 33 5.49 -18.72 3.92
C PHE A 33 6.83 -19.07 3.29
N HIS A 34 7.24 -20.32 3.47
CA HIS A 34 8.34 -20.94 2.71
C HIS A 34 7.90 -22.31 2.21
N GLY A 35 7.95 -22.52 0.88
CA GLY A 35 7.49 -23.77 0.27
C GLY A 35 6.03 -24.13 0.60
N GLY A 36 5.17 -23.15 0.80
CA GLY A 36 3.78 -23.33 1.20
C GLY A 36 3.55 -23.52 2.71
N ALA A 37 4.61 -23.77 3.49
CA ALA A 37 4.51 -23.89 4.96
C ALA A 37 4.57 -22.49 5.62
N PRO A 38 3.73 -22.22 6.66
CA PRO A 38 3.77 -20.94 7.36
C PRO A 38 5.07 -20.79 8.16
N VAL A 39 5.66 -19.59 8.13
CA VAL A 39 6.90 -19.23 8.87
C VAL A 39 6.60 -18.12 9.87
N LEU A 40 6.27 -16.91 9.40
CA LEU A 40 5.86 -15.82 10.28
C LEU A 40 4.33 -15.74 10.30
N SER A 41 3.78 -15.43 11.47
CA SER A 41 2.38 -15.03 11.54
C SER A 41 2.19 -13.63 10.90
N ALA A 42 0.95 -13.32 10.49
CA ALA A 42 0.62 -12.00 9.96
C ALA A 42 0.97 -10.87 10.94
N TRP A 43 0.79 -11.11 12.24
CA TRP A 43 1.12 -10.16 13.30
C TRP A 43 2.62 -9.95 13.46
N GLN A 44 3.40 -11.04 13.47
CA GLN A 44 4.87 -10.96 13.52
C GLN A 44 5.41 -10.16 12.34
N LEU A 45 4.95 -10.46 11.13
CA LEU A 45 5.36 -9.76 9.91
C LEU A 45 4.98 -8.27 9.96
N ALA A 46 3.72 -7.94 10.31
CA ALA A 46 3.26 -6.55 10.36
C ALA A 46 4.03 -5.75 11.42
N CYS A 47 4.23 -6.30 12.62
CA CYS A 47 4.99 -5.68 13.69
C CYS A 47 6.46 -5.46 13.29
N ALA A 48 7.12 -6.49 12.75
CA ALA A 48 8.50 -6.38 12.27
C ALA A 48 8.63 -5.34 11.15
N ARG A 49 7.71 -5.34 10.17
CA ARG A 49 7.67 -4.35 9.09
C ARG A 49 7.60 -2.92 9.62
N LEU A 50 6.71 -2.63 10.58
CA LEU A 50 6.53 -1.29 11.13
C LEU A 50 7.73 -0.87 11.99
N GLY A 51 8.21 -1.76 12.85
CA GLY A 51 9.36 -1.50 13.73
C GLY A 51 10.64 -1.24 12.95
N ILE A 52 10.96 -2.11 11.98
CA ILE A 52 12.18 -1.98 11.15
C ILE A 52 12.08 -0.72 10.27
N ALA A 53 10.92 -0.42 9.67
CA ALA A 53 10.74 0.78 8.85
C ALA A 53 10.94 2.06 9.67
N TRP A 54 10.45 2.09 10.92
CA TRP A 54 10.66 3.21 11.82
C TRP A 54 12.14 3.34 12.21
N LEU A 55 12.80 2.24 12.57
CA LEU A 55 14.25 2.25 12.89
C LEU A 55 15.07 2.80 11.71
N ALA A 56 14.73 2.44 10.47
CA ALA A 56 15.42 2.94 9.28
C ALA A 56 15.28 4.47 9.11
N LEU A 57 14.15 5.07 9.52
CA LEU A 57 13.93 6.52 9.45
C LEU A 57 14.22 7.26 10.78
N SER A 58 14.47 6.55 11.88
CA SER A 58 14.66 7.14 13.21
C SER A 58 15.77 8.19 13.28
N PRO A 59 16.89 8.12 12.52
CA PRO A 59 17.90 9.18 12.53
C PRO A 59 17.34 10.55 12.09
N LEU A 60 16.28 10.56 11.28
CA LEU A 60 15.62 11.81 10.86
C LEU A 60 14.75 12.41 11.96
N LEU A 61 14.36 11.61 12.99
CA LEU A 61 13.52 12.07 14.10
C LEU A 61 14.19 13.19 14.87
N LEU A 62 15.48 13.07 15.15
CA LEU A 62 16.26 14.09 15.89
C LEU A 62 16.14 15.47 15.23
N ARG A 63 16.12 15.50 13.91
CA ARG A 63 16.04 16.75 13.12
C ARG A 63 14.63 17.33 13.04
N HIS A 64 13.59 16.48 13.10
CA HIS A 64 12.20 16.87 12.80
C HIS A 64 11.26 16.79 14.00
N ALA A 65 11.71 16.30 15.16
CA ALA A 65 10.89 16.12 16.37
C ALA A 65 10.07 17.36 16.79
N PRO A 66 10.57 18.61 16.66
CA PRO A 66 9.77 19.79 17.04
C PRO A 66 8.46 19.92 16.25
N LEU A 67 8.41 19.43 15.00
CA LEU A 67 7.21 19.47 14.15
C LEU A 67 6.11 18.51 14.63
N LEU A 68 6.43 17.55 15.48
CA LEU A 68 5.48 16.57 16.02
C LEU A 68 4.38 17.26 16.82
N ARG A 69 4.71 18.24 17.66
CA ARG A 69 3.75 18.92 18.54
C ARG A 69 2.70 19.68 17.77
N SER A 70 3.07 20.35 16.67
CA SER A 70 2.15 21.20 15.88
C SER A 70 1.29 20.41 14.90
N HIS A 71 1.68 19.18 14.54
CA HIS A 71 1.00 18.38 13.50
C HIS A 71 0.67 16.96 13.98
N TRP A 72 0.62 16.71 15.30
CA TRP A 72 0.50 15.36 15.86
C TRP A 72 -0.73 14.59 15.35
N LEU A 73 -1.90 15.24 15.26
CA LEU A 73 -3.14 14.57 14.85
C LEU A 73 -3.13 14.14 13.38
N PRO A 74 -2.80 15.00 12.40
CA PRO A 74 -2.64 14.57 11.02
C PRO A 74 -1.52 13.53 10.83
N LEU A 75 -0.41 13.63 11.58
CA LEU A 75 0.68 12.65 11.54
C LEU A 75 0.24 11.30 12.11
N LEU A 76 -0.49 11.27 13.22
CA LEU A 76 -1.11 10.07 13.77
C LEU A 76 -2.06 9.43 12.75
N GLY A 77 -2.97 10.22 12.18
CA GLY A 77 -3.90 9.74 11.14
C GLY A 77 -3.18 9.16 9.94
N SER A 78 -2.16 9.86 9.44
CA SER A 78 -1.33 9.36 8.32
C SER A 78 -0.52 8.11 8.71
N GLY A 79 0.02 8.03 9.92
CA GLY A 79 0.77 6.88 10.42
C GLY A 79 -0.12 5.64 10.54
N VAL A 80 -1.26 5.78 11.23
CA VAL A 80 -2.21 4.68 11.45
C VAL A 80 -2.85 4.22 10.15
N LEU A 81 -3.42 5.15 9.36
CA LEU A 81 -4.16 4.81 8.14
C LEU A 81 -3.25 4.59 6.93
N GLY A 82 -2.08 5.21 6.87
CA GLY A 82 -1.14 5.04 5.76
C GLY A 82 -0.15 3.89 5.93
N ASN A 83 0.05 3.40 7.15
CA ASN A 83 1.05 2.37 7.43
C ASN A 83 0.56 1.32 8.44
N GLY A 84 0.07 1.74 9.62
CA GLY A 84 -0.27 0.84 10.72
C GLY A 84 -1.33 -0.18 10.32
N LEU A 85 -2.59 0.24 10.20
CA LEU A 85 -3.70 -0.67 9.85
C LEU A 85 -3.46 -1.45 8.55
N PRO A 86 -3.02 -0.82 7.43
CA PRO A 86 -2.76 -1.55 6.21
C PRO A 86 -1.71 -2.66 6.35
N ALA A 87 -0.67 -2.48 7.18
CA ALA A 87 0.33 -3.53 7.39
C ALA A 87 -0.29 -4.83 7.92
N PHE A 88 -1.22 -4.72 8.87
CA PHE A 88 -1.95 -5.88 9.42
C PHE A 88 -3.00 -6.42 8.44
N LEU A 89 -3.74 -5.55 7.77
CA LEU A 89 -4.79 -5.94 6.83
C LEU A 89 -4.21 -6.75 5.66
N PHE A 90 -3.17 -6.25 5.00
CA PHE A 90 -2.55 -6.94 3.88
C PHE A 90 -1.81 -8.20 4.32
N ALA A 91 -1.10 -8.20 5.46
CA ALA A 91 -0.44 -9.39 5.97
C ALA A 91 -1.46 -10.50 6.31
N THR A 92 -2.57 -10.13 6.97
CA THR A 92 -3.64 -11.09 7.29
C THR A 92 -4.33 -11.62 6.03
N ALA A 93 -4.60 -10.74 5.04
CA ALA A 93 -5.17 -11.17 3.77
C ALA A 93 -4.31 -12.24 3.10
N GLN A 94 -3.01 -12.00 2.99
CA GLN A 94 -2.08 -12.89 2.30
C GLN A 94 -1.82 -14.22 2.99
N THR A 95 -2.37 -14.43 4.18
CA THR A 95 -2.44 -15.80 4.76
C THR A 95 -3.44 -16.68 4.02
N ARG A 96 -4.37 -16.11 3.25
CA ARG A 96 -5.50 -16.82 2.62
C ARG A 96 -5.74 -16.45 1.16
N ILE A 97 -5.05 -15.44 0.63
CA ILE A 97 -5.11 -15.04 -0.79
C ILE A 97 -3.70 -14.89 -1.36
N ASP A 98 -3.60 -14.92 -2.69
CA ASP A 98 -2.35 -14.78 -3.40
C ASP A 98 -1.84 -13.34 -3.39
N SER A 99 -0.52 -13.20 -3.56
CA SER A 99 0.13 -11.88 -3.60
C SER A 99 -0.31 -11.09 -4.83
N ALA A 100 -0.51 -11.76 -5.98
CA ALA A 100 -1.03 -11.16 -7.19
C ALA A 100 -2.42 -10.56 -6.97
N LEU A 101 -3.36 -11.31 -6.35
CA LEU A 101 -4.71 -10.81 -6.03
C LEU A 101 -4.67 -9.61 -5.08
N SER A 102 -3.82 -9.66 -4.04
CA SER A 102 -3.61 -8.51 -3.14
C SER A 102 -3.16 -7.26 -3.90
N GLY A 103 -2.23 -7.42 -4.85
CA GLY A 103 -1.74 -6.33 -5.70
C GLY A 103 -2.81 -5.79 -6.65
N MET A 104 -3.64 -6.67 -7.24
CA MET A 104 -4.77 -6.27 -8.09
C MET A 104 -5.79 -5.45 -7.31
N LEU A 105 -6.20 -5.92 -6.11
CA LEU A 105 -7.16 -5.22 -5.25
C LEU A 105 -6.62 -3.88 -4.74
N ASN A 106 -5.31 -3.76 -4.53
CA ASN A 106 -4.69 -2.50 -4.13
C ASN A 106 -4.82 -1.40 -5.20
N SER A 107 -5.09 -1.74 -6.46
CA SER A 107 -5.34 -0.77 -7.52
C SER A 107 -6.61 0.08 -7.31
N LEU A 108 -7.49 -0.29 -6.38
CA LEU A 108 -8.65 0.50 -5.99
C LEU A 108 -8.30 1.78 -5.21
N THR A 109 -7.06 1.95 -4.78
CA THR A 109 -6.63 3.12 -3.97
C THR A 109 -7.04 4.47 -4.57
N PRO A 110 -6.89 4.77 -5.89
CA PRO A 110 -7.31 6.04 -6.46
C PRO A 110 -8.81 6.28 -6.36
N LEU A 111 -9.61 5.22 -6.49
CA LEU A 111 -11.07 5.32 -6.38
C LEU A 111 -11.48 5.75 -4.98
N PHE A 112 -10.95 5.06 -3.96
CA PHE A 112 -11.22 5.44 -2.57
C PHE A 112 -10.58 6.78 -2.19
N THR A 113 -9.42 7.14 -2.75
CA THR A 113 -8.84 8.47 -2.57
C THR A 113 -9.78 9.56 -3.07
N LEU A 114 -10.39 9.37 -4.23
CA LEU A 114 -11.36 10.30 -4.81
C LEU A 114 -12.67 10.34 -3.98
N VAL A 115 -13.24 9.18 -3.64
CA VAL A 115 -14.49 9.10 -2.85
C VAL A 115 -14.31 9.81 -1.51
N ILE A 116 -13.24 9.52 -0.78
CA ILE A 116 -12.93 10.13 0.52
C ILE A 116 -12.64 11.62 0.34
N GLY A 117 -11.93 11.99 -0.72
CA GLY A 117 -11.68 13.38 -1.10
C GLY A 117 -12.99 14.18 -1.30
N ALA A 118 -13.98 13.56 -1.95
CA ALA A 118 -15.27 14.17 -2.18
C ALA A 118 -16.11 14.28 -0.90
N LEU A 119 -16.13 13.22 -0.08
CA LEU A 119 -16.97 13.19 1.13
C LEU A 119 -16.45 14.10 2.25
N PHE A 120 -15.12 14.19 2.43
CA PHE A 120 -14.52 14.83 3.61
C PHE A 120 -13.59 16.01 3.31
N PHE A 121 -13.12 16.14 2.06
CA PHE A 121 -12.09 17.15 1.70
C PHE A 121 -12.53 18.10 0.59
N GLY A 122 -13.79 18.05 0.18
CA GLY A 122 -14.39 18.99 -0.77
C GLY A 122 -13.96 18.80 -2.23
N THR A 123 -13.44 17.63 -2.61
CA THR A 123 -13.14 17.30 -4.00
C THR A 123 -14.43 17.20 -4.81
N ARG A 124 -14.53 17.92 -5.93
CA ARG A 124 -15.73 17.92 -6.77
C ARG A 124 -15.77 16.67 -7.66
N LEU A 125 -16.89 15.94 -7.58
CA LEU A 125 -17.13 14.79 -8.46
C LEU A 125 -17.72 15.26 -9.81
N ARG A 126 -17.34 14.57 -10.87
CA ARG A 126 -17.90 14.68 -12.22
C ARG A 126 -18.53 13.35 -12.62
N THR A 127 -19.36 13.34 -13.67
CA THR A 127 -20.00 12.12 -14.16
C THR A 127 -18.97 11.03 -14.51
N ALA A 128 -17.85 11.40 -15.14
CA ALA A 128 -16.77 10.45 -15.44
C ALA A 128 -16.13 9.86 -14.17
N HIS A 129 -16.04 10.62 -13.06
CA HIS A 129 -15.60 10.09 -11.77
C HIS A 129 -16.56 9.02 -11.26
N VAL A 130 -17.88 9.27 -11.32
CA VAL A 130 -18.91 8.32 -10.87
C VAL A 130 -18.86 7.04 -11.71
N LEU A 131 -18.79 7.16 -13.03
CA LEU A 131 -18.67 5.99 -13.91
C LEU A 131 -17.39 5.19 -13.64
N GLY A 132 -16.27 5.87 -13.45
CA GLY A 132 -15.01 5.23 -13.13
C GLY A 132 -15.03 4.50 -11.78
N ILE A 133 -15.67 5.08 -10.76
CA ILE A 133 -15.87 4.44 -9.45
C ILE A 133 -16.72 3.18 -9.60
N LEU A 134 -17.85 3.25 -10.32
CA LEU A 134 -18.72 2.10 -10.52
C LEU A 134 -18.01 0.97 -11.27
N LEU A 135 -17.28 1.27 -12.35
CA LEU A 135 -16.46 0.28 -13.04
C LEU A 135 -15.40 -0.35 -12.14
N GLY A 136 -14.70 0.46 -11.35
CA GLY A 136 -13.71 -0.04 -10.41
C GLY A 136 -14.30 -0.97 -9.36
N LEU A 137 -15.49 -0.66 -8.83
CA LEU A 137 -16.18 -1.52 -7.87
C LEU A 137 -16.64 -2.83 -8.50
N VAL A 138 -17.16 -2.80 -9.74
CA VAL A 138 -17.52 -4.01 -10.50
C VAL A 138 -16.30 -4.90 -10.71
N GLY A 139 -15.18 -4.31 -11.16
CA GLY A 139 -13.94 -5.05 -11.33
C GLY A 139 -13.41 -5.64 -10.02
N ALA A 140 -13.50 -4.89 -8.91
CA ALA A 140 -13.11 -5.40 -7.59
C ALA A 140 -13.99 -6.57 -7.12
N ALA A 141 -15.31 -6.46 -7.29
CA ALA A 141 -16.23 -7.55 -6.97
C ALA A 141 -15.89 -8.79 -7.82
N GLY A 142 -15.61 -8.60 -9.12
CA GLY A 142 -15.16 -9.67 -10.01
C GLY A 142 -13.85 -10.31 -9.54
N LEU A 143 -12.84 -9.55 -9.12
CA LEU A 143 -11.57 -10.07 -8.59
C LEU A 143 -11.77 -10.90 -7.32
N ILE A 144 -12.68 -10.47 -6.44
CA ILE A 144 -12.99 -11.19 -5.20
C ILE A 144 -13.70 -12.51 -5.49
N LEU A 145 -14.61 -12.51 -6.46
CA LEU A 145 -15.39 -13.68 -6.84
C LEU A 145 -14.61 -14.67 -7.72
N TRP A 146 -13.75 -14.16 -8.63
CA TRP A 146 -12.89 -14.97 -9.52
C TRP A 146 -11.55 -15.29 -8.86
N ASN A 147 -11.60 -15.74 -7.61
CA ASN A 147 -10.39 -16.21 -6.94
C ASN A 147 -9.94 -17.55 -7.56
N SER A 148 -8.65 -17.88 -7.41
CA SER A 148 -7.93 -19.01 -8.06
C SER A 148 -8.44 -20.41 -7.71
N ALA A 149 -9.72 -20.60 -7.45
CA ALA A 149 -10.31 -21.91 -7.17
C ALA A 149 -10.55 -22.68 -8.47
N PRO A 150 -10.16 -23.97 -8.55
CA PRO A 150 -10.44 -24.83 -9.70
C PRO A 150 -11.93 -24.97 -10.02
N ASP A 151 -12.79 -24.82 -9.02
CA ASP A 151 -14.24 -25.07 -9.10
C ASP A 151 -15.09 -23.81 -9.37
N GLY A 152 -14.48 -22.70 -9.80
CA GLY A 152 -15.20 -21.48 -10.16
C GLY A 152 -15.28 -20.40 -9.08
N LEU A 153 -16.38 -19.62 -9.08
CA LEU A 153 -16.61 -18.50 -8.19
C LEU A 153 -16.67 -18.93 -6.72
N GLN A 154 -15.61 -18.63 -5.94
CA GLN A 154 -15.60 -18.86 -4.51
C GLN A 154 -15.38 -17.55 -3.74
N TRP A 155 -16.29 -17.26 -2.80
CA TRP A 155 -16.18 -16.12 -1.90
C TRP A 155 -15.05 -16.31 -0.90
N ASN A 156 -14.08 -15.40 -0.88
CA ASN A 156 -13.05 -15.36 0.14
C ASN A 156 -13.08 -13.99 0.86
N ALA A 157 -13.59 -13.99 2.10
CA ALA A 157 -13.73 -12.78 2.91
C ALA A 157 -12.38 -12.07 3.18
N TYR A 158 -11.26 -12.80 3.13
CA TYR A 158 -9.93 -12.21 3.29
C TYR A 158 -9.58 -11.23 2.16
N ALA A 159 -10.19 -11.33 0.98
CA ALA A 159 -10.03 -10.39 -0.12
C ALA A 159 -10.63 -8.99 0.20
N LEU A 160 -11.52 -8.88 1.19
CA LEU A 160 -12.03 -7.58 1.65
C LEU A 160 -10.98 -6.79 2.44
N LEU A 161 -10.00 -7.46 3.05
CA LEU A 161 -8.97 -6.78 3.86
C LEU A 161 -8.07 -5.84 3.02
N PRO A 162 -7.56 -6.24 1.83
CA PRO A 162 -6.91 -5.30 0.92
C PRO A 162 -7.80 -4.12 0.50
N VAL A 163 -9.09 -4.37 0.24
CA VAL A 163 -10.04 -3.29 -0.10
C VAL A 163 -10.13 -2.28 1.05
N LEU A 164 -10.28 -2.75 2.29
CA LEU A 164 -10.26 -1.89 3.48
C LEU A 164 -8.92 -1.16 3.62
N GLY A 165 -7.81 -1.82 3.30
CA GLY A 165 -6.48 -1.21 3.24
C GLY A 165 -6.42 -0.04 2.25
N THR A 166 -7.06 -0.16 1.07
CA THR A 166 -7.11 0.92 0.08
C THR A 166 -7.96 2.11 0.54
N VAL A 167 -9.02 1.86 1.32
CA VAL A 167 -9.77 2.94 2.01
C VAL A 167 -8.86 3.70 2.97
N CYS A 168 -8.09 2.98 3.80
CA CYS A 168 -7.12 3.58 4.71
C CYS A 168 -6.07 4.42 3.96
N TYR A 169 -5.52 3.91 2.86
CA TYR A 169 -4.59 4.68 2.01
C TYR A 169 -5.23 5.93 1.41
N GLY A 170 -6.47 5.85 0.96
CA GLY A 170 -7.21 7.00 0.46
C GLY A 170 -7.41 8.09 1.52
N CYS A 171 -7.74 7.71 2.76
CA CYS A 171 -7.81 8.63 3.90
C CYS A 171 -6.46 9.29 4.17
N SER A 172 -5.40 8.49 4.28
CA SER A 172 -4.04 8.97 4.55
C SER A 172 -3.55 9.95 3.48
N ALA A 173 -3.74 9.63 2.19
CA ALA A 173 -3.33 10.49 1.09
C ALA A 173 -4.00 11.87 1.15
N ASN A 174 -5.29 11.92 1.44
CA ASN A 174 -6.04 13.18 1.60
C ASN A 174 -5.59 13.96 2.84
N ILE A 175 -5.37 13.28 3.98
CA ILE A 175 -4.83 13.91 5.20
C ILE A 175 -3.47 14.56 4.94
N VAL A 176 -2.54 13.82 4.33
CA VAL A 176 -1.21 14.34 3.98
C VAL A 176 -1.32 15.54 3.06
N LYS A 177 -2.16 15.44 2.02
CA LYS A 177 -2.33 16.53 1.04
C LYS A 177 -2.93 17.78 1.68
N ARG A 178 -3.91 17.64 2.60
CA ARG A 178 -4.61 18.75 3.20
C ARG A 178 -3.85 19.40 4.36
N HIS A 179 -3.22 18.60 5.22
CA HIS A 179 -2.72 19.05 6.52
C HIS A 179 -1.19 18.98 6.67
N LEU A 180 -0.50 18.16 5.87
CA LEU A 180 0.95 17.94 6.00
C LEU A 180 1.74 18.41 4.76
N TYR A 181 1.08 19.09 3.83
CA TYR A 181 1.71 19.55 2.59
C TYR A 181 2.93 20.45 2.83
N ALA A 182 2.89 21.30 3.85
CA ALA A 182 3.96 22.22 4.18
C ALA A 182 5.22 21.52 4.76
N LEU A 183 5.06 20.33 5.38
CA LEU A 183 6.18 19.63 5.99
C LEU A 183 7.12 19.02 4.93
N PRO A 184 8.43 18.91 5.17
CA PRO A 184 9.34 18.14 4.33
C PRO A 184 8.86 16.69 4.16
N ALA A 185 8.99 16.10 2.95
CA ALA A 185 8.53 14.73 2.67
C ALA A 185 9.14 13.69 3.65
N ALA A 186 10.44 13.82 3.92
CA ALA A 186 11.14 12.96 4.87
C ALA A 186 10.64 13.15 6.31
N ALA A 187 10.31 14.39 6.72
CA ALA A 187 9.72 14.67 8.02
C ALA A 187 8.34 14.01 8.16
N THR A 188 7.47 14.17 7.15
CA THR A 188 6.15 13.55 7.15
C THR A 188 6.26 12.02 7.28
N ALA A 189 7.16 11.38 6.53
CA ALA A 189 7.39 9.94 6.59
C ALA A 189 7.87 9.47 7.96
N CYS A 190 8.94 10.09 8.47
CA CYS A 190 9.54 9.74 9.75
C CYS A 190 8.57 9.95 10.93
N LEU A 191 7.92 11.12 10.99
CA LEU A 191 7.04 11.47 12.08
C LEU A 191 5.73 10.67 12.07
N ALA A 192 5.17 10.35 10.89
CA ALA A 192 4.00 9.48 10.79
C ALA A 192 4.31 8.05 11.28
N LEU A 193 5.47 7.48 10.88
CA LEU A 193 5.91 6.18 11.37
C LEU A 193 6.20 6.16 12.87
N SER A 194 6.53 7.30 13.50
CA SER A 194 6.80 7.36 14.94
C SER A 194 5.58 7.07 15.82
N PHE A 195 4.37 7.10 15.26
CA PHE A 195 3.15 6.69 15.98
C PHE A 195 2.88 5.18 15.96
N VAL A 196 3.41 4.47 14.97
CA VAL A 196 3.12 3.03 14.78
C VAL A 196 4.36 2.15 14.87
N GLY A 197 5.54 2.70 14.59
CA GLY A 197 6.80 1.96 14.59
C GLY A 197 7.23 1.46 15.97
N PRO A 198 7.24 2.30 17.02
CA PRO A 198 7.52 1.85 18.39
C PRO A 198 6.55 0.76 18.85
N LEU A 199 5.26 0.86 18.51
CA LEU A 199 4.27 -0.18 18.77
C LEU A 199 4.60 -1.47 18.00
N GLY A 200 5.15 -1.35 16.80
CA GLY A 200 5.66 -2.49 16.03
C GLY A 200 6.79 -3.20 16.76
N LEU A 201 7.76 -2.46 17.34
CA LEU A 201 8.85 -3.07 18.12
C LEU A 201 8.33 -3.82 19.35
N VAL A 202 7.41 -3.21 20.11
CA VAL A 202 6.76 -3.88 21.24
C VAL A 202 6.00 -5.12 20.77
N GLY A 203 5.31 -5.03 19.62
CA GLY A 203 4.58 -6.14 19.02
C GLY A 203 5.49 -7.29 18.58
N MET A 204 6.73 -7.04 18.17
CA MET A 204 7.70 -8.11 17.86
C MET A 204 7.97 -9.00 19.08
N GLU A 205 8.11 -8.40 20.26
CA GLU A 205 8.27 -9.15 21.51
C GLU A 205 6.96 -9.86 21.91
N ALA A 206 5.85 -9.13 21.88
CA ALA A 206 4.54 -9.66 22.27
C ALA A 206 4.05 -10.82 21.40
N THR A 207 4.53 -10.92 20.16
CA THR A 207 4.17 -12.02 19.23
C THR A 207 5.16 -13.17 19.25
N ALA A 208 6.09 -13.19 20.21
CA ALA A 208 7.13 -14.23 20.32
C ALA A 208 7.94 -14.42 19.01
N LEU A 209 8.23 -13.33 18.30
CA LEU A 209 9.00 -13.40 17.05
C LEU A 209 10.38 -14.03 17.28
N ARG A 210 11.03 -13.73 18.43
CA ARG A 210 12.34 -14.31 18.78
C ARG A 210 12.31 -15.84 18.84
N ASP A 211 11.23 -16.41 19.40
CA ASP A 211 11.08 -17.87 19.48
C ASP A 211 10.94 -18.47 18.10
N THR A 212 10.16 -17.82 17.21
CA THR A 212 10.06 -18.24 15.80
C THR A 212 11.43 -18.19 15.10
N LEU A 213 12.22 -17.14 15.32
CA LEU A 213 13.57 -17.01 14.73
C LEU A 213 14.56 -18.05 15.27
N ALA A 214 14.42 -18.45 16.54
CA ALA A 214 15.28 -19.43 17.18
C ALA A 214 14.94 -20.88 16.79
N THR A 215 13.65 -21.16 16.56
CA THR A 215 13.16 -22.56 16.40
C THR A 215 12.84 -22.92 14.96
N HIS A 216 12.41 -21.94 14.12
CA HIS A 216 11.99 -22.22 12.76
C HIS A 216 13.18 -22.12 11.78
N PRO A 217 13.49 -23.16 10.98
CA PRO A 217 14.67 -23.20 10.09
C PRO A 217 14.68 -22.06 9.04
N HIS A 218 13.51 -21.56 8.66
CA HIS A 218 13.37 -20.46 7.70
C HIS A 218 12.99 -19.11 8.35
N GLY A 219 13.05 -19.00 9.69
CA GLY A 219 12.70 -17.78 10.42
C GLY A 219 13.54 -16.57 10.01
N TRP A 220 14.86 -16.71 9.96
CA TRP A 220 15.77 -15.64 9.55
C TRP A 220 15.62 -15.22 8.07
N PRO A 221 15.53 -16.13 7.08
CA PRO A 221 15.17 -15.75 5.71
C PRO A 221 13.84 -15.00 5.62
N ALA A 222 12.79 -15.42 6.31
CA ALA A 222 11.49 -14.75 6.36
C ALA A 222 11.59 -13.33 6.97
N LEU A 223 12.38 -13.16 8.02
CA LEU A 223 12.68 -11.83 8.58
C LEU A 223 13.47 -10.99 7.57
N GLY A 224 14.38 -11.58 6.80
CA GLY A 224 15.12 -10.91 5.73
C GLY A 224 14.19 -10.32 4.66
N TYR A 225 13.21 -11.09 4.17
CA TYR A 225 12.17 -10.60 3.26
C TYR A 225 11.33 -9.49 3.91
N THR A 226 10.98 -9.64 5.18
CA THR A 226 10.25 -8.63 5.95
C THR A 226 11.07 -7.35 6.15
N ALA A 227 12.36 -7.45 6.39
CA ALA A 227 13.26 -6.29 6.52
C ALA A 227 13.41 -5.55 5.17
N LEU A 228 13.57 -6.28 4.07
CA LEU A 228 13.61 -5.70 2.73
C LEU A 228 12.28 -4.97 2.42
N LEU A 229 11.15 -5.61 2.73
CA LEU A 229 9.82 -5.01 2.64
C LEU A 229 9.73 -3.72 3.49
N ALA A 230 10.20 -3.74 4.74
CA ALA A 230 10.15 -2.61 5.65
C ALA A 230 10.99 -1.43 5.16
N VAL A 231 12.22 -1.68 4.74
CA VAL A 231 13.14 -0.62 4.31
C VAL A 231 12.73 -0.04 2.96
N LEU A 232 12.46 -0.88 1.96
CA LEU A 232 12.13 -0.40 0.61
C LEU A 232 10.68 0.08 0.53
N SER A 233 9.72 -0.78 0.93
CA SER A 233 8.30 -0.53 0.66
C SER A 233 7.59 0.26 1.76
N SER A 234 8.19 0.46 2.92
CA SER A 234 7.61 1.29 3.98
C SER A 234 8.47 2.53 4.26
N ALA A 235 9.77 2.41 4.53
CA ALA A 235 10.59 3.56 4.87
C ALA A 235 10.92 4.43 3.64
N LEU A 236 11.63 3.88 2.66
CA LEU A 236 12.05 4.63 1.47
C LEU A 236 10.85 5.10 0.63
N SER A 237 9.93 4.18 0.33
CA SER A 237 8.75 4.52 -0.48
C SER A 237 7.87 5.58 0.16
N LEU A 238 7.75 5.62 1.48
CA LEU A 238 6.96 6.64 2.16
C LEU A 238 7.56 8.03 1.97
N VAL A 239 8.88 8.16 1.96
CA VAL A 239 9.57 9.43 1.63
C VAL A 239 9.32 9.81 0.17
N LEU A 240 9.48 8.85 -0.77
CA LEU A 240 9.24 9.09 -2.20
C LEU A 240 7.77 9.43 -2.47
N TRP A 241 6.84 8.75 -1.82
CA TRP A 241 5.40 9.01 -1.90
C TRP A 241 5.03 10.41 -1.42
N ASN A 242 5.52 10.81 -0.26
CA ASN A 242 5.27 12.16 0.24
C ASN A 242 5.91 13.23 -0.67
N ALA A 243 7.05 12.93 -1.29
CA ALA A 243 7.65 13.81 -2.29
C ALA A 243 6.80 13.90 -3.57
N LEU A 244 6.16 12.80 -3.99
CA LEU A 244 5.24 12.76 -5.12
C LEU A 244 3.95 13.52 -4.83
N LEU A 245 3.33 13.31 -3.66
CA LEU A 245 2.13 14.02 -3.20
C LEU A 245 2.31 15.54 -3.18
N LYS A 246 3.52 16.03 -2.88
CA LYS A 246 3.82 17.47 -2.92
C LYS A 246 3.83 18.06 -4.34
N ARG A 247 4.05 17.24 -5.34
CA ARG A 247 4.19 17.66 -6.74
C ARG A 247 2.95 17.41 -7.58
N THR A 248 1.93 16.72 -7.01
CA THR A 248 0.75 16.25 -7.74
C THR A 248 -0.50 16.34 -6.87
N SER A 249 -1.68 16.01 -7.43
CA SER A 249 -2.89 15.76 -6.62
C SER A 249 -2.81 14.41 -5.91
N ALA A 250 -3.62 14.20 -4.85
CA ALA A 250 -3.69 12.91 -4.16
C ALA A 250 -4.18 11.79 -5.10
N VAL A 251 -5.15 12.09 -5.98
CA VAL A 251 -5.68 11.12 -6.96
C VAL A 251 -4.62 10.82 -8.02
N TRP A 252 -3.91 11.83 -8.55
CA TRP A 252 -2.84 11.59 -9.52
C TRP A 252 -1.69 10.77 -8.91
N ALA A 253 -1.26 11.09 -7.70
CA ALA A 253 -0.22 10.32 -7.01
C ALA A 253 -0.64 8.86 -6.82
N SER A 254 -1.90 8.61 -6.41
CA SER A 254 -2.40 7.24 -6.21
C SER A 254 -2.49 6.43 -7.51
N SER A 255 -2.38 7.07 -8.70
CA SER A 255 -2.30 6.33 -9.97
C SER A 255 -1.04 5.47 -10.15
N VAL A 256 -0.06 5.59 -9.24
CA VAL A 256 1.04 4.61 -9.12
C VAL A 256 0.52 3.18 -9.04
N THR A 257 -0.66 3.00 -8.45
CA THR A 257 -1.28 1.69 -8.27
C THR A 257 -1.78 1.04 -9.57
N TYR A 258 -1.76 1.73 -10.73
CA TYR A 258 -2.05 1.12 -12.02
C TYR A 258 -0.96 0.14 -12.49
N LEU A 259 0.29 0.48 -12.20
CA LEU A 259 1.43 -0.35 -12.58
C LEU A 259 1.69 -1.47 -11.56
N MET A 260 1.22 -1.31 -10.32
CA MET A 260 1.45 -2.30 -9.26
C MET A 260 0.88 -3.68 -9.58
N PRO A 261 -0.34 -3.85 -10.14
CA PRO A 261 -0.85 -5.16 -10.53
C PRO A 261 0.04 -5.88 -11.55
N VAL A 262 0.59 -5.14 -12.51
CA VAL A 262 1.49 -5.73 -13.53
C VAL A 262 2.72 -6.33 -12.85
N VAL A 263 3.33 -5.60 -11.92
CA VAL A 263 4.50 -6.07 -11.16
C VAL A 263 4.12 -7.22 -10.23
N ALA A 264 2.98 -7.10 -9.52
CA ALA A 264 2.51 -8.13 -8.59
C ALA A 264 2.16 -9.45 -9.31
N ILE A 265 1.49 -9.37 -10.47
CA ILE A 265 1.18 -10.53 -11.32
C ILE A 265 2.47 -11.18 -11.84
N ALA A 266 3.43 -10.37 -12.32
CA ALA A 266 4.70 -10.89 -12.82
C ALA A 266 5.45 -11.67 -11.73
N TRP A 267 5.51 -11.14 -10.52
CA TRP A 267 6.09 -11.84 -9.38
C TRP A 267 5.27 -13.07 -8.98
N GLY A 268 3.93 -12.97 -8.91
CA GLY A 268 3.06 -14.09 -8.59
C GLY A 268 3.30 -15.28 -9.53
N LEU A 269 3.28 -15.02 -10.86
CA LEU A 269 3.55 -16.04 -11.87
C LEU A 269 4.97 -16.64 -11.73
N TYR A 270 5.97 -15.80 -11.47
CA TYR A 270 7.35 -16.27 -11.26
C TYR A 270 7.48 -17.22 -10.04
N PHE A 271 6.71 -16.95 -8.97
CA PHE A 271 6.67 -17.79 -7.77
C PHE A 271 5.60 -18.89 -7.81
N GLY A 272 4.97 -19.12 -8.96
CA GLY A 272 4.04 -20.24 -9.17
C GLY A 272 2.60 -19.99 -8.71
N GLU A 273 2.22 -18.72 -8.45
CA GLU A 273 0.80 -18.39 -8.18
C GLU A 273 -0.03 -18.52 -9.46
N ALA A 274 -1.22 -19.09 -9.36
CA ALA A 274 -2.13 -19.22 -10.49
C ALA A 274 -2.90 -17.89 -10.71
N VAL A 275 -2.77 -17.30 -11.89
CA VAL A 275 -3.56 -16.13 -12.29
C VAL A 275 -4.51 -16.52 -13.41
N THR A 276 -5.81 -16.40 -13.18
CA THR A 276 -6.84 -16.82 -14.13
C THR A 276 -7.13 -15.75 -15.20
N ALA A 277 -7.63 -16.15 -16.36
CA ALA A 277 -8.09 -15.22 -17.38
C ALA A 277 -9.20 -14.27 -16.88
N GLY A 278 -10.07 -14.75 -15.96
CA GLY A 278 -11.07 -13.91 -15.29
C GLY A 278 -10.45 -12.79 -14.47
N GLN A 279 -9.39 -13.08 -13.72
CA GLN A 279 -8.66 -12.06 -12.95
C GLN A 279 -7.99 -11.01 -13.86
N PHE A 280 -7.38 -11.43 -14.99
CA PHE A 280 -6.86 -10.48 -16.00
C PHE A 280 -7.96 -9.57 -16.55
N THR A 281 -9.14 -10.12 -16.85
CA THR A 281 -10.28 -9.33 -17.35
C THR A 281 -10.74 -8.32 -16.29
N MET A 282 -10.90 -8.76 -15.05
CA MET A 282 -11.38 -7.90 -13.96
C MET A 282 -10.39 -6.81 -13.57
N VAL A 283 -9.08 -7.09 -13.58
CA VAL A 283 -8.08 -6.03 -13.39
C VAL A 283 -8.13 -5.01 -14.53
N GLY A 284 -8.38 -5.45 -15.75
CA GLY A 284 -8.61 -4.56 -16.91
C GLY A 284 -9.80 -3.64 -16.69
N VAL A 285 -10.92 -4.15 -16.15
CA VAL A 285 -12.10 -3.34 -15.78
C VAL A 285 -11.75 -2.31 -14.70
N VAL A 286 -11.05 -2.72 -13.63
CA VAL A 286 -10.57 -1.80 -12.58
C VAL A 286 -9.71 -0.68 -13.20
N LEU A 287 -8.69 -1.05 -13.98
CA LEU A 287 -7.77 -0.08 -14.60
C LEU A 287 -8.49 0.89 -15.54
N THR A 288 -9.52 0.42 -16.28
CA THR A 288 -10.36 1.28 -17.12
C THR A 288 -11.15 2.28 -16.26
N GLY A 289 -11.76 1.83 -15.17
CA GLY A 289 -12.46 2.70 -14.21
C GLY A 289 -11.53 3.80 -13.67
N ILE A 290 -10.33 3.43 -13.28
CA ILE A 290 -9.34 4.36 -12.75
C ILE A 290 -8.82 5.32 -13.84
N TRP A 291 -8.66 4.85 -15.08
CA TRP A 291 -8.29 5.70 -16.22
C TRP A 291 -9.35 6.79 -16.45
N LEU A 292 -10.64 6.44 -16.40
CA LEU A 292 -11.75 7.41 -16.51
C LEU A 292 -11.68 8.48 -15.41
N VAL A 293 -11.43 8.08 -14.16
CA VAL A 293 -11.26 9.01 -13.03
C VAL A 293 -10.15 10.01 -13.30
N ASN A 294 -8.96 9.52 -13.68
CA ASN A 294 -7.81 10.41 -13.92
C ASN A 294 -7.93 11.27 -15.19
N HIS A 295 -8.62 10.77 -16.22
CA HIS A 295 -8.86 11.56 -17.43
C HIS A 295 -9.76 12.76 -17.12
N ALA A 296 -10.76 12.58 -16.27
CA ALA A 296 -11.64 13.65 -15.83
C ALA A 296 -10.92 14.76 -15.02
N GLU A 297 -9.85 14.43 -14.30
CA GLU A 297 -9.03 15.41 -13.59
C GLU A 297 -8.15 16.27 -14.51
N ARG A 298 -7.71 15.73 -15.66
CA ARG A 298 -6.82 16.44 -16.60
C ARG A 298 -7.53 17.53 -17.41
N THR A 299 -8.85 17.46 -17.51
CA THR A 299 -9.68 18.43 -18.26
C THR A 299 -10.08 19.65 -17.41
N THR A 300 -9.44 19.85 -16.30
CA THR A 300 -9.49 21.04 -15.43
C THR A 300 -8.16 21.75 -15.42
#